data_3e5c9586c3242ff0beb761effc218285
#
_entry.id   3e5c9586c3242ff0beb761effc218285
#
_cell.length_a   1.000
_cell.length_b   1.000
_cell.length_c   1.000
_cell.angle_alpha   90.00
_cell.angle_beta   90.00
_cell.angle_gamma   90.00
#
_symmetry.space_group_name_H-M   'P 1'
#
loop_
_entity.id
_entity.type
_entity.pdbx_description
1 polymer ?
#
loop_
_entity_poly.entity_id
_entity_poly.type
_entity_poly.pdbx_seq_one_letter_code
_entity_poly.pdbx_strand_id
1 'polypeptide(L)'
;MANEALLIIDYTNDFVADDGALTCGQTAQALDEHITQLADDFLKAGKWVYLPTDVHQQNDPYHPESRLYPPHNIKGTWGRELYGRLGKWYQKHQVPL
;
A
#
# COMPACT_ATOMS: atom_id res chain seq x y z
N MET A 1 9.31 -2.67 -25.36
CA MET A 1 10.12 -3.05 -24.20
C MET A 1 9.90 -2.05 -23.07
N ALA A 2 9.72 -2.53 -21.87
CA ALA A 2 9.38 -1.67 -20.75
C ALA A 2 10.63 -1.00 -20.18
N ASN A 3 10.67 0.34 -20.20
CA ASN A 3 11.71 1.16 -19.57
C ASN A 3 11.19 1.89 -18.34
N GLU A 4 9.93 1.65 -17.97
CA GLU A 4 9.27 2.40 -16.91
C GLU A 4 8.73 1.46 -15.86
N ALA A 5 8.71 1.94 -14.63
CA ALA A 5 8.12 1.22 -13.50
C ALA A 5 7.22 2.16 -12.72
N LEU A 6 6.10 1.65 -12.27
CA LEU A 6 5.21 2.34 -11.36
C LEU A 6 5.47 1.81 -9.95
N LEU A 7 5.72 2.71 -9.03
CA LEU A 7 5.88 2.38 -7.62
C LEU A 7 4.72 3.00 -6.85
N ILE A 8 3.93 2.17 -6.20
CA ILE A 8 2.85 2.61 -5.32
C ILE A 8 3.28 2.29 -3.90
N ILE A 9 3.66 3.34 -3.17
CA ILE A 9 4.36 3.20 -1.89
C ILE A 9 3.38 3.37 -0.73
N ASP A 10 3.29 2.34 0.12
CA ASP A 10 2.55 2.37 1.38
C ASP A 10 1.06 2.70 1.27
N TYR A 11 0.40 2.25 0.21
CA TYR A 11 -1.04 2.50 0.05
C TYR A 11 -1.85 1.44 0.80
N THR A 12 -1.71 1.41 2.11
CA THR A 12 -2.35 0.42 2.99
C THR A 12 -3.49 1.05 3.78
N ASN A 13 -4.31 0.19 4.38
CA ASN A 13 -5.43 0.65 5.20
C ASN A 13 -4.97 1.56 6.35
N ASP A 14 -3.86 1.26 7.02
CA ASP A 14 -3.38 2.10 8.12
C ASP A 14 -2.98 3.50 7.68
N PHE A 15 -2.54 3.69 6.45
CA PHE A 15 -2.19 5.01 5.94
C PHE A 15 -3.31 5.70 5.19
N VAL A 16 -4.36 4.98 4.77
CA VAL A 16 -5.38 5.52 3.86
C VAL A 16 -6.81 5.44 4.40
N ALA A 17 -7.20 4.33 5.00
CA ALA A 17 -8.57 4.13 5.48
C ALA A 17 -8.89 5.06 6.66
N ASP A 18 -10.17 5.42 6.81
CA ASP A 18 -10.60 6.29 7.92
C ASP A 18 -10.20 5.74 9.28
N ASP A 19 -10.26 4.42 9.45
CA ASP A 19 -9.92 3.74 10.69
C ASP A 19 -8.44 3.34 10.76
N GLY A 20 -7.62 3.79 9.83
CA GLY A 20 -6.21 3.48 9.81
C GLY A 20 -5.44 4.16 10.94
N ALA A 21 -4.42 3.49 11.47
CA ALA A 21 -3.67 3.96 12.63
C ALA A 21 -2.89 5.25 12.37
N LEU A 22 -2.45 5.48 11.13
CA LEU A 22 -1.73 6.68 10.70
C LEU A 22 -2.33 7.23 9.41
N THR A 23 -3.65 7.35 9.36
CA THR A 23 -4.34 7.68 8.12
C THR A 23 -4.05 9.09 7.62
N CYS A 24 -3.90 9.22 6.29
CA CYS A 24 -3.86 10.48 5.57
C CYS A 24 -5.26 10.95 5.13
N GLY A 25 -6.28 10.16 5.40
CA GLY A 25 -7.68 10.55 5.22
C GLY A 25 -8.14 10.66 3.77
N GLN A 26 -9.12 11.54 3.56
CA GLN A 26 -9.83 11.64 2.29
C GLN A 26 -8.95 11.98 1.10
N THR A 27 -7.92 12.77 1.30
CA THR A 27 -6.99 13.12 0.21
C THR A 27 -6.32 11.89 -0.37
N ALA A 28 -5.86 10.98 0.49
CA ALA A 28 -5.26 9.72 0.05
C ALA A 28 -6.31 8.78 -0.53
N GLN A 29 -7.49 8.72 0.07
CA GLN A 29 -8.59 7.87 -0.40
C GLN A 29 -9.05 8.27 -1.81
N ALA A 30 -9.03 9.54 -2.12
CA ALA A 30 -9.43 10.06 -3.42
C ALA A 30 -8.54 9.59 -4.57
N LEU A 31 -7.33 9.10 -4.27
CA LEU A 31 -6.40 8.58 -5.27
C LEU A 31 -6.68 7.14 -5.69
N ASP A 32 -7.56 6.43 -4.97
CA ASP A 32 -7.74 4.99 -5.11
C ASP A 32 -8.05 4.58 -6.55
N GLU A 33 -9.05 5.20 -7.17
CA GLU A 33 -9.44 4.86 -8.54
C GLU A 33 -8.31 5.15 -9.53
N HIS A 34 -7.68 6.31 -9.41
CA HIS A 34 -6.60 6.72 -10.32
C HIS A 34 -5.38 5.82 -10.20
N ILE A 35 -4.97 5.51 -8.96
CA ILE A 35 -3.82 4.63 -8.71
C ILE A 35 -4.08 3.23 -9.28
N THR A 36 -5.28 2.70 -9.05
CA THR A 36 -5.65 1.37 -9.54
C THR A 36 -5.66 1.32 -11.06
N GLN A 37 -6.22 2.34 -11.71
CA GLN A 37 -6.25 2.43 -13.16
C GLN A 37 -4.84 2.53 -13.72
N LEU A 38 -3.99 3.32 -13.09
CA LEU A 38 -2.60 3.49 -13.52
C LEU A 38 -1.83 2.18 -13.42
N ALA A 39 -2.03 1.43 -12.33
CA ALA A 39 -1.42 0.11 -12.14
C ALA A 39 -1.85 -0.86 -13.25
N ASP A 40 -3.14 -0.87 -13.56
CA ASP A 40 -3.68 -1.74 -14.58
C ASP A 40 -3.13 -1.37 -15.98
N ASP A 41 -3.05 -0.09 -16.28
CA ASP A 41 -2.51 0.40 -17.55
C ASP A 41 -1.03 0.04 -17.72
N PHE A 42 -0.24 0.21 -16.66
CA PHE A 42 1.17 -0.17 -16.70
C PHE A 42 1.36 -1.66 -16.92
N LEU A 43 0.59 -2.48 -16.21
CA LEU A 43 0.68 -3.93 -16.35
C LEU A 43 0.30 -4.38 -17.76
N LYS A 44 -0.79 -3.85 -18.31
CA LYS A 44 -1.24 -4.19 -19.65
C LYS A 44 -0.27 -3.76 -20.75
N ALA A 45 0.49 -2.68 -20.49
CA ALA A 45 1.52 -2.21 -21.41
C ALA A 45 2.84 -2.99 -21.32
N GLY A 46 2.90 -4.02 -20.48
CA GLY A 46 4.11 -4.80 -20.26
C GLY A 46 5.17 -4.09 -19.44
N LYS A 47 4.78 -3.07 -18.69
CA LYS A 47 5.67 -2.31 -17.83
C LYS A 47 5.64 -2.89 -16.40
N TRP A 48 6.59 -2.44 -15.59
CA TRP A 48 6.73 -2.93 -14.22
C TRP A 48 5.79 -2.22 -13.26
N VAL A 49 5.19 -2.98 -12.34
CA VAL A 49 4.40 -2.43 -11.22
C VAL A 49 4.92 -3.05 -9.94
N TYR A 50 5.29 -2.20 -8.98
CA TYR A 50 5.73 -2.63 -7.66
C TYR A 50 4.92 -1.91 -6.59
N LEU A 51 4.67 -2.59 -5.49
CA LEU A 51 3.92 -2.05 -4.36
C LEU A 51 4.78 -2.09 -3.08
N PRO A 52 5.84 -1.26 -3.01
CA PRO A 52 6.69 -1.24 -1.82
C PRO A 52 5.85 -0.86 -0.60
N THR A 53 5.79 -1.75 0.37
CA THR A 53 4.89 -1.60 1.51
C THR A 53 5.63 -1.92 2.79
N ASP A 54 5.58 -0.98 3.71
CA ASP A 54 6.16 -1.13 5.02
C ASP A 54 5.48 -2.25 5.80
N VAL A 55 6.24 -2.96 6.61
CA VAL A 55 5.72 -4.00 7.47
C VAL A 55 6.47 -3.99 8.80
N HIS A 56 5.71 -4.06 9.89
CA HIS A 56 6.25 -4.10 11.24
C HIS A 56 5.78 -5.35 11.95
N GLN A 57 6.58 -5.81 12.90
CA GLN A 57 6.15 -6.81 13.85
C GLN A 57 5.64 -6.11 15.10
N GLN A 58 4.56 -6.64 15.66
CA GLN A 58 4.01 -6.10 16.87
C GLN A 58 5.03 -6.18 18.01
N ASN A 59 5.15 -5.10 18.77
CA ASN A 59 6.03 -5.02 19.95
C ASN A 59 7.52 -5.18 19.62
N ASP A 60 7.95 -4.75 18.45
CA ASP A 60 9.38 -4.75 18.13
C ASP A 60 10.05 -3.55 18.82
N PRO A 61 10.86 -3.79 19.88
CA PRO A 61 11.49 -2.70 20.63
C PRO A 61 12.66 -2.06 19.91
N TYR A 62 13.15 -2.69 18.86
CA TYR A 62 14.33 -2.22 18.13
C TYR A 62 13.98 -1.35 16.93
N HIS A 63 12.71 -1.34 16.53
CA HIS A 63 12.27 -0.51 15.42
C HIS A 63 12.05 0.93 15.89
N PRO A 64 12.71 1.94 15.29
CA PRO A 64 12.58 3.33 15.75
C PRO A 64 11.14 3.83 15.79
N GLU A 65 10.32 3.45 14.83
CA GLU A 65 8.92 3.87 14.75
C GLU A 65 8.05 3.32 15.87
N SER A 66 8.48 2.24 16.53
CA SER A 66 7.74 1.68 17.65
C SER A 66 7.62 2.65 18.84
N ARG A 67 8.55 3.61 18.93
CA ARG A 67 8.54 4.63 19.99
C ARG A 67 7.90 5.94 19.55
N LEU A 68 7.90 6.21 18.25
CA LEU A 68 7.53 7.51 17.70
C LEU A 68 6.09 7.56 17.22
N TYR A 69 5.54 6.43 16.83
CA TYR A 69 4.22 6.35 16.20
C TYR A 69 3.39 5.23 16.81
N PRO A 70 2.06 5.34 16.71
CA PRO A 70 1.20 4.22 17.09
C PRO A 70 1.49 3.00 16.21
N PRO A 71 1.19 1.78 16.67
CA PRO A 71 1.35 0.58 15.86
C PRO A 71 0.61 0.71 14.54
N HIS A 72 1.30 0.41 13.43
CA HIS A 72 0.74 0.50 12.09
C HIS A 72 1.42 -0.50 11.17
N ASN A 73 0.77 -0.88 10.09
CA ASN A 73 1.27 -1.86 9.11
C ASN A 73 1.84 -3.12 9.76
N ILE A 74 1.15 -3.62 10.79
CA ILE A 74 1.57 -4.82 11.50
C ILE A 74 1.30 -6.03 10.62
N LYS A 75 2.30 -6.89 10.49
CA LYS A 75 2.22 -8.10 9.68
C LYS A 75 0.97 -8.93 10.04
N GLY A 76 0.22 -9.31 9.02
CA GLY A 76 -0.96 -10.15 9.19
C GLY A 76 -2.23 -9.43 9.63
N THR A 77 -2.21 -8.09 9.74
CA THR A 77 -3.39 -7.33 10.15
C THR A 77 -4.06 -6.65 8.96
N TRP A 78 -5.32 -6.26 9.16
CA TRP A 78 -6.07 -5.48 8.18
C TRP A 78 -5.35 -4.17 7.81
N GLY A 79 -4.72 -3.53 8.79
CA GLY A 79 -4.00 -2.26 8.57
C GLY A 79 -2.89 -2.37 7.53
N ARG A 80 -2.26 -3.55 7.43
CA ARG A 80 -1.18 -3.81 6.48
C ARG A 80 -1.68 -4.16 5.08
N GLU A 81 -2.97 -4.44 4.91
CA GLU A 81 -3.53 -4.77 3.61
C GLU A 81 -3.67 -3.52 2.74
N LEU A 82 -3.57 -3.70 1.43
CA LEU A 82 -3.73 -2.61 0.48
C LEU A 82 -5.16 -2.07 0.51
N TYR A 83 -5.29 -0.76 0.39
CA TYR A 83 -6.56 -0.08 0.50
C TYR A 83 -7.41 -0.22 -0.78
N GLY A 84 -8.72 -0.39 -0.59
CA GLY A 84 -9.75 -0.21 -1.59
C GLY A 84 -9.60 -1.04 -2.86
N ARG A 85 -9.77 -0.39 -4.00
CA ARG A 85 -9.71 -1.04 -5.32
C ARG A 85 -8.35 -1.59 -5.64
N LEU A 86 -7.30 -0.96 -5.15
CA LEU A 86 -5.94 -1.43 -5.34
C LEU A 86 -5.74 -2.79 -4.66
N GLY A 87 -6.31 -2.98 -3.47
CA GLY A 87 -6.27 -4.26 -2.79
C GLY A 87 -6.89 -5.39 -3.60
N LYS A 88 -8.05 -5.13 -4.19
CA LYS A 88 -8.73 -6.09 -5.05
C LYS A 88 -7.95 -6.37 -6.33
N TRP A 89 -7.40 -5.34 -6.93
CA TRP A 89 -6.56 -5.45 -8.12
C TRP A 89 -5.32 -6.31 -7.83
N TYR A 90 -4.69 -6.08 -6.68
CA TYR A 90 -3.52 -6.85 -6.27
C TYR A 90 -3.83 -8.34 -6.08
N GLN A 91 -4.95 -8.66 -5.44
CA GLN A 91 -5.35 -10.06 -5.26
C GLN A 91 -5.50 -10.78 -6.59
N LYS A 92 -5.92 -10.07 -7.62
CA LYS A 92 -6.11 -10.62 -8.95
C LYS A 92 -4.81 -10.76 -9.74
N HIS A 93 -3.86 -9.85 -9.58
CA HIS A 93 -2.65 -9.76 -10.41
C HIS A 93 -1.37 -10.15 -9.69
N GLN A 94 -1.31 -9.99 -8.38
CA GLN A 94 -0.20 -10.43 -7.52
C GLN A 94 1.18 -9.96 -7.98
N VAL A 95 1.33 -8.68 -8.24
CA VAL A 95 2.63 -8.07 -8.54
C VAL A 95 3.48 -7.97 -7.26
N PRO A 96 4.81 -7.75 -7.36
CA PRO A 96 5.67 -7.68 -6.16
C PRO A 96 5.26 -6.59 -5.17
N LEU A 97 5.28 -6.96 -3.91
CA LEU A 97 5.10 -6.04 -2.79
C LEU A 97 6.45 -5.58 -2.26
#